data_2b9cc98d9caeb715eafd00db4326d425
#
_entry.id   2b9cc98d9caeb715eafd00db4326d425
#
_cell.length_a   1.000
_cell.length_b   1.000
_cell.length_c   1.000
_cell.angle_alpha   90.00
_cell.angle_beta   90.00
_cell.angle_gamma   90.00
#
_symmetry.space_group_name_H-M   'P 1'
#
loop_
_entity.id
_entity.type
_entity.pdbx_description
1 polymer ?
#
loop_
_entity_poly.entity_id
_entity_poly.type
_entity_poly.pdbx_seq_one_letter_code
_entity_poly.pdbx_strand_id
1 'polypeptide(L)'
;MVAIDGLTKSYGRLTALADVSLSIRNGEVLGLIGPNGSGKTTLFECIAGVLPYDAGSVRVNGTAVSLRAGSAHVFYLPDAIAPWPAQSVRWALDFALGFFGGPASRRDEVIERLDLAPILAQPIGTLSKGQRKRAVLAVGMLTPHPVLLADEPFDGLDLRQTRDIGAALRAHAASGRTLFLSIHQITDAARVCDRFVLLSAGRVRGEGTIDELAERAHADAVNPSNLEDIFLALT
;
A
#
# COMPACT_ATOMS: atom_id res chain seq x y z
N MET A 1 15.22 -0.58 -1.85
CA MET A 1 14.73 0.52 -2.71
C MET A 1 13.91 -0.06 -3.85
N VAL A 2 12.72 0.48 -4.10
CA VAL A 2 11.96 0.18 -5.33
C VAL A 2 12.19 1.35 -6.29
N ALA A 3 12.49 1.04 -7.53
CA ALA A 3 12.62 2.02 -8.61
C ALA A 3 11.66 1.67 -9.74
N ILE A 4 10.90 2.67 -10.19
CA ILE A 4 9.95 2.57 -11.28
C ILE A 4 10.34 3.64 -12.30
N ASP A 5 10.58 3.22 -13.53
CA ASP A 5 11.08 4.09 -14.60
C ASP A 5 10.19 3.95 -15.84
N GLY A 6 9.52 5.04 -16.24
CA GLY A 6 8.74 5.15 -17.46
C GLY A 6 7.59 4.16 -17.60
N LEU A 7 7.00 3.72 -16.47
CA LEU A 7 5.98 2.67 -16.47
C LEU A 7 4.73 3.12 -17.22
N THR A 8 4.36 2.36 -18.25
CA THR A 8 3.19 2.63 -19.08
C THR A 8 2.32 1.40 -19.17
N LYS A 9 1.00 1.60 -19.01
CA LYS A 9 0.00 0.55 -19.13
C LYS A 9 -1.27 1.05 -19.81
N SER A 10 -1.71 0.32 -20.84
CA SER A 10 -2.94 0.63 -21.57
C SER A 10 -3.89 -0.56 -21.63
N TYR A 11 -5.17 -0.30 -21.65
CA TYR A 11 -6.27 -1.23 -21.89
C TYR A 11 -7.00 -0.81 -23.18
N GLY A 12 -6.59 -1.38 -24.28
CA GLY A 12 -7.07 -0.95 -25.60
C GLY A 12 -6.73 0.52 -25.87
N ARG A 13 -7.73 1.39 -25.94
CA ARG A 13 -7.52 2.83 -26.15
C ARG A 13 -7.34 3.65 -24.85
N LEU A 14 -7.59 3.05 -23.72
CA LEU A 14 -7.44 3.72 -22.42
C LEU A 14 -6.02 3.53 -21.88
N THR A 15 -5.27 4.61 -21.73
CA THR A 15 -3.98 4.59 -21.05
C THR A 15 -4.21 4.80 -19.56
N ALA A 16 -4.02 3.74 -18.77
CA ALA A 16 -4.19 3.76 -17.32
C ALA A 16 -2.97 4.29 -16.58
N LEU A 17 -1.76 4.06 -17.13
CA LEU A 17 -0.49 4.61 -16.64
C LEU A 17 0.29 5.14 -17.83
N ALA A 18 0.81 6.36 -17.73
CA ALA A 18 1.49 7.05 -18.80
C ALA A 18 2.82 7.64 -18.30
N ASP A 19 3.91 6.91 -18.53
CA ASP A 19 5.27 7.34 -18.20
C ASP A 19 5.45 7.61 -16.68
N VAL A 20 5.00 6.68 -15.85
CA VAL A 20 5.08 6.78 -14.39
C VAL A 20 6.50 6.45 -13.93
N SER A 21 7.17 7.42 -13.30
CA SER A 21 8.48 7.24 -12.68
C SER A 21 8.43 7.71 -11.23
N LEU A 22 8.88 6.87 -10.32
CA LEU A 22 8.97 7.18 -8.89
C LEU A 22 9.94 6.22 -8.18
N SER A 23 10.33 6.58 -6.96
CA SER A 23 11.18 5.73 -6.14
C SER A 23 10.68 5.60 -4.71
N ILE A 24 10.84 4.40 -4.10
CA ILE A 24 10.51 4.12 -2.70
C ILE A 24 11.80 3.75 -1.98
N ARG A 25 12.11 4.49 -0.91
CA ARG A 25 13.29 4.25 -0.09
C ARG A 25 13.08 3.03 0.81
N ASN A 26 14.17 2.38 1.21
CA ASN A 26 14.07 1.28 2.17
C ASN A 26 13.60 1.80 3.55
N GLY A 27 12.65 1.10 4.17
CA GLY A 27 12.10 1.49 5.46
C GLY A 27 11.15 2.69 5.43
N GLU A 28 10.79 3.18 4.23
CA GLU A 28 9.85 4.29 4.03
C GLU A 28 8.42 3.81 4.01
N VAL A 29 7.52 4.64 4.50
CA VAL A 29 6.08 4.55 4.25
C VAL A 29 5.71 5.61 3.21
N LEU A 30 5.53 5.18 1.96
CA LEU A 30 5.13 6.04 0.86
C LEU A 30 3.61 5.98 0.68
N GLY A 31 2.96 7.13 0.57
CA GLY A 31 1.52 7.26 0.28
C GLY A 31 1.27 7.52 -1.20
N LEU A 32 0.37 6.79 -1.82
CA LEU A 32 -0.12 7.04 -3.18
C LEU A 32 -1.50 7.67 -3.11
N ILE A 33 -1.61 8.92 -3.47
CA ILE A 33 -2.85 9.69 -3.43
C ILE A 33 -3.34 9.95 -4.86
N GLY A 34 -4.63 9.79 -5.07
CA GLY A 34 -5.26 10.09 -6.35
C GLY A 34 -6.73 9.73 -6.36
N PRO A 35 -7.54 10.35 -7.24
CA PRO A 35 -8.95 10.03 -7.36
C PRO A 35 -9.19 8.61 -7.86
N ASN A 36 -10.44 8.15 -7.77
CA ASN A 36 -10.83 6.89 -8.39
C ASN A 36 -10.58 6.95 -9.90
N GLY A 37 -10.02 5.86 -10.44
CA GLY A 37 -9.64 5.80 -11.86
C GLY A 37 -8.32 6.49 -12.21
N SER A 38 -7.56 7.04 -11.24
CA SER A 38 -6.25 7.64 -11.53
C SER A 38 -5.14 6.64 -11.90
N GLY A 39 -5.36 5.33 -11.68
CA GLY A 39 -4.40 4.27 -11.98
C GLY A 39 -3.71 3.63 -10.78
N LYS A 40 -4.11 3.93 -9.53
CA LYS A 40 -3.46 3.42 -8.29
C LYS A 40 -3.38 1.90 -8.26
N THR A 41 -4.50 1.21 -8.40
CA THR A 41 -4.56 -0.26 -8.42
C THR A 41 -3.75 -0.85 -9.57
N THR A 42 -3.85 -0.26 -10.77
CA THR A 42 -3.04 -0.68 -11.93
C THR A 42 -1.55 -0.55 -11.65
N LEU A 43 -1.12 0.54 -11.00
CA LEU A 43 0.27 0.74 -10.61
C LEU A 43 0.73 -0.34 -9.63
N PHE A 44 -0.07 -0.64 -8.60
CA PHE A 44 0.25 -1.68 -7.61
C PHE A 44 0.33 -3.07 -8.24
N GLU A 45 -0.61 -3.42 -9.11
CA GLU A 45 -0.60 -4.70 -9.84
C GLU A 45 0.63 -4.86 -10.75
N CYS A 46 1.06 -3.77 -11.41
CA CYS A 46 2.28 -3.77 -12.22
C CYS A 46 3.53 -3.94 -11.33
N ILE A 47 3.62 -3.21 -10.20
CA ILE A 47 4.75 -3.33 -9.26
C ILE A 47 4.80 -4.73 -8.63
N ALA A 48 3.65 -5.30 -8.32
CA ALA A 48 3.54 -6.64 -7.77
C ALA A 48 3.86 -7.75 -8.80
N GLY A 49 3.98 -7.42 -10.08
CA GLY A 49 4.16 -8.39 -11.16
C GLY A 49 2.92 -9.25 -11.43
N VAL A 50 1.75 -8.80 -11.00
CA VAL A 50 0.45 -9.46 -11.27
C VAL A 50 -0.06 -9.08 -12.65
N LEU A 51 0.16 -7.82 -13.04
CA LEU A 51 -0.27 -7.26 -14.32
C LEU A 51 0.95 -6.90 -15.19
N PRO A 52 1.00 -7.33 -16.47
CA PRO A 52 2.05 -6.90 -17.38
C PRO A 52 1.87 -5.43 -17.74
N TYR A 53 2.97 -4.69 -17.78
CA TYR A 53 3.02 -3.33 -18.30
C TYR A 53 3.53 -3.33 -19.75
N ASP A 54 3.25 -2.25 -20.51
CA ASP A 54 3.54 -2.15 -21.93
C ASP A 54 4.93 -1.55 -22.20
N ALA A 55 5.40 -0.65 -21.32
CA ALA A 55 6.73 -0.05 -21.38
C ALA A 55 7.24 0.33 -19.98
N GLY A 56 8.54 0.59 -19.88
CA GLY A 56 9.20 0.97 -18.64
C GLY A 56 9.83 -0.19 -17.90
N SER A 57 10.17 0.02 -16.63
CA SER A 57 10.74 -1.02 -15.77
C SER A 57 10.36 -0.85 -14.31
N VAL A 58 10.27 -1.98 -13.59
CA VAL A 58 10.11 -2.03 -12.14
C VAL A 58 11.27 -2.85 -11.56
N ARG A 59 11.98 -2.30 -10.59
CA ARG A 59 13.10 -2.97 -9.91
C ARG A 59 12.95 -2.88 -8.39
N VAL A 60 13.21 -3.98 -7.70
CA VAL A 60 13.28 -4.03 -6.24
C VAL A 60 14.69 -4.44 -5.84
N ASN A 61 15.40 -3.58 -5.11
CA ASN A 61 16.81 -3.78 -4.74
C ASN A 61 17.70 -4.13 -5.94
N GLY A 62 17.47 -3.47 -7.09
CA GLY A 62 18.20 -3.70 -8.34
C GLY A 62 17.70 -4.89 -9.17
N THR A 63 16.89 -5.78 -8.61
CA THR A 63 16.32 -6.94 -9.31
C THR A 63 15.04 -6.54 -10.04
N ALA A 64 14.96 -6.86 -11.33
CA ALA A 64 13.75 -6.59 -12.12
C ALA A 64 12.58 -7.47 -11.65
N VAL A 65 11.42 -6.87 -11.48
CA VAL A 65 10.16 -7.58 -11.22
C VAL A 65 9.59 -8.07 -12.55
N SER A 66 9.26 -9.36 -12.62
CA SER A 66 8.66 -9.95 -13.80
C SER A 66 7.51 -10.90 -13.43
N LEU A 67 6.55 -11.06 -14.35
CA LEU A 67 5.42 -11.98 -14.21
C LEU A 67 5.86 -13.44 -13.98
N ARG A 68 7.03 -13.83 -14.53
CA ARG A 68 7.52 -15.22 -14.46
C ARG A 68 8.18 -15.57 -13.14
N ALA A 69 8.79 -14.57 -12.49
CA ALA A 69 9.55 -14.80 -11.25
C ALA A 69 8.69 -14.72 -9.98
N GLY A 70 7.39 -14.33 -10.12
CA GLY A 70 6.65 -13.84 -8.98
C GLY A 70 7.44 -12.70 -8.31
N SER A 71 6.85 -11.89 -7.50
CA SER A 71 7.66 -10.95 -6.77
C SER A 71 8.15 -11.57 -5.45
N ALA A 72 9.33 -12.16 -5.43
CA ALA A 72 9.98 -12.61 -4.19
C ALA A 72 10.25 -11.45 -3.22
N HIS A 73 10.07 -10.20 -3.66
CA HIS A 73 10.42 -8.99 -2.92
C HIS A 73 9.20 -8.15 -2.54
N VAL A 74 8.04 -8.39 -3.14
CA VAL A 74 6.84 -7.57 -2.97
C VAL A 74 5.66 -8.45 -2.57
N PHE A 75 4.98 -8.09 -1.51
CA PHE A 75 3.68 -8.67 -1.16
C PHE A 75 2.59 -7.64 -1.40
N TYR A 76 1.56 -8.02 -2.15
CA TYR A 76 0.47 -7.11 -2.52
C TYR A 76 -0.83 -7.52 -1.82
N LEU A 77 -1.45 -6.57 -1.17
CA LEU A 77 -2.77 -6.67 -0.56
C LEU A 77 -3.77 -5.80 -1.35
N PRO A 78 -4.57 -6.39 -2.24
CA PRO A 78 -5.65 -5.70 -2.92
C PRO A 78 -6.74 -5.24 -1.94
N ASP A 79 -7.51 -4.20 -2.30
CA ASP A 79 -8.55 -3.64 -1.45
C ASP A 79 -9.59 -4.69 -1.02
N ALA A 80 -10.34 -5.27 -1.95
CA ALA A 80 -11.52 -6.09 -1.65
C ALA A 80 -11.20 -7.59 -1.45
N ILE A 81 -9.97 -7.95 -1.08
CA ILE A 81 -9.60 -9.36 -0.96
C ILE A 81 -10.19 -10.01 0.30
N ALA A 82 -10.72 -11.21 0.14
CA ALA A 82 -11.15 -12.09 1.23
C ALA A 82 -10.52 -13.48 1.00
N PRO A 83 -9.23 -13.66 1.31
CA PRO A 83 -8.55 -14.92 1.09
C PRO A 83 -9.16 -15.98 2.02
N TRP A 84 -9.37 -17.18 1.50
CA TRP A 84 -9.89 -18.32 2.27
C TRP A 84 -11.14 -18.00 3.10
N PRO A 85 -12.26 -17.57 2.49
CA PRO A 85 -13.40 -17.00 3.21
C PRO A 85 -14.04 -17.96 4.22
N ALA A 86 -13.91 -19.27 4.04
CA ALA A 86 -14.43 -20.29 4.96
C ALA A 86 -13.49 -20.59 6.14
N GLN A 87 -12.25 -20.12 6.10
CA GLN A 87 -11.26 -20.36 7.13
C GLN A 87 -11.26 -19.27 8.20
N SER A 88 -10.89 -19.65 9.44
CA SER A 88 -10.80 -18.68 10.53
C SER A 88 -9.59 -17.76 10.36
N VAL A 89 -9.65 -16.57 10.99
CA VAL A 89 -8.52 -15.64 11.04
C VAL A 89 -7.27 -16.34 11.60
N ARG A 90 -7.40 -17.10 12.67
CA ARG A 90 -6.30 -17.87 13.26
C ARG A 90 -5.67 -18.82 12.26
N TRP A 91 -6.47 -19.57 11.54
CA TRP A 91 -5.99 -20.48 10.52
C TRP A 91 -5.17 -19.75 9.44
N ALA A 92 -5.66 -18.60 8.97
CA ALA A 92 -4.96 -17.83 7.94
C ALA A 92 -3.60 -17.30 8.43
N LEU A 93 -3.53 -16.84 9.69
CA LEU A 93 -2.26 -16.39 10.30
C LEU A 93 -1.30 -17.55 10.50
N ASP A 94 -1.78 -18.69 11.00
CA ASP A 94 -0.96 -19.91 11.19
C ASP A 94 -0.47 -20.46 9.86
N PHE A 95 -1.32 -20.46 8.83
CA PHE A 95 -0.94 -20.84 7.47
C PHE A 95 0.14 -19.93 6.90
N ALA A 96 -0.03 -18.60 7.00
CA ALA A 96 0.96 -17.64 6.51
C ALA A 96 2.31 -17.84 7.23
N LEU A 97 2.28 -17.96 8.55
CA LEU A 97 3.49 -18.20 9.34
C LEU A 97 4.16 -19.53 8.99
N GLY A 98 3.38 -20.61 8.80
CA GLY A 98 3.89 -21.92 8.42
C GLY A 98 4.48 -21.94 7.02
N PHE A 99 3.85 -21.23 6.07
CA PHE A 99 4.29 -21.15 4.69
C PHE A 99 5.57 -20.31 4.52
N PHE A 100 5.60 -19.13 5.14
CA PHE A 100 6.72 -18.22 5.02
C PHE A 100 7.84 -18.44 6.06
N GLY A 101 7.55 -19.17 7.11
CA GLY A 101 8.44 -19.38 8.23
C GLY A 101 8.42 -18.21 9.22
N GLY A 102 8.87 -18.47 10.43
CA GLY A 102 8.99 -17.47 11.48
C GLY A 102 8.57 -18.01 12.84
N PRO A 103 8.94 -17.32 13.94
CA PRO A 103 8.56 -17.73 15.28
C PRO A 103 7.08 -17.39 15.57
N ALA A 104 6.43 -18.19 16.43
CA ALA A 104 5.05 -17.96 16.84
C ALA A 104 4.84 -16.58 17.50
N SER A 105 5.86 -16.06 18.19
CA SER A 105 5.83 -14.73 18.79
C SER A 105 5.52 -13.62 17.80
N ARG A 106 5.93 -13.76 16.54
CA ARG A 106 5.63 -12.78 15.49
C ARG A 106 4.13 -12.74 15.16
N ARG A 107 3.47 -13.91 15.15
CA ARG A 107 2.00 -13.98 14.97
C ARG A 107 1.30 -13.34 16.16
N ASP A 108 1.75 -13.65 17.37
CA ASP A 108 1.11 -13.16 18.60
C ASP A 108 1.25 -11.64 18.71
N GLU A 109 2.41 -11.08 18.33
CA GLU A 109 2.62 -9.64 18.22
C GLU A 109 1.69 -8.96 17.22
N VAL A 110 1.49 -9.57 16.06
CA VAL A 110 0.58 -9.01 15.03
C VAL A 110 -0.88 -9.11 15.49
N ILE A 111 -1.28 -10.19 16.16
CA ILE A 111 -2.61 -10.34 16.78
C ILE A 111 -2.89 -9.21 17.76
N GLU A 112 -1.94 -8.92 18.64
CA GLU A 112 -2.06 -7.86 19.64
C GLU A 112 -2.13 -6.47 18.98
N ARG A 113 -1.19 -6.16 18.09
CA ARG A 113 -1.10 -4.85 17.41
C ARG A 113 -2.34 -4.50 16.60
N LEU A 114 -3.00 -5.49 16.00
CA LEU A 114 -4.17 -5.29 15.16
C LEU A 114 -5.48 -5.65 15.87
N ASP A 115 -5.46 -5.88 17.18
CA ASP A 115 -6.63 -6.22 18.01
C ASP A 115 -7.47 -7.35 17.36
N LEU A 116 -6.82 -8.46 17.02
CA LEU A 116 -7.47 -9.58 16.34
C LEU A 116 -8.02 -10.64 17.29
N ALA A 117 -7.67 -10.60 18.57
CA ALA A 117 -8.06 -11.61 19.56
C ALA A 117 -9.57 -11.94 19.56
N PRO A 118 -10.49 -10.93 19.47
CA PRO A 118 -11.93 -11.20 19.49
C PRO A 118 -12.46 -11.91 18.24
N ILE A 119 -11.71 -11.88 17.15
CA ILE A 119 -12.17 -12.41 15.85
C ILE A 119 -11.38 -13.61 15.35
N LEU A 120 -10.42 -14.12 16.14
CA LEU A 120 -9.52 -15.20 15.72
C LEU A 120 -10.25 -16.48 15.29
N ALA A 121 -11.36 -16.81 15.94
CA ALA A 121 -12.14 -18.00 15.61
C ALA A 121 -13.15 -17.79 14.47
N GLN A 122 -13.37 -16.54 14.03
CA GLN A 122 -14.38 -16.23 13.02
C GLN A 122 -13.87 -16.53 11.61
N PRO A 123 -14.74 -17.05 10.71
CA PRO A 123 -14.41 -17.19 9.30
C PRO A 123 -14.20 -15.82 8.64
N ILE A 124 -13.17 -15.72 7.79
CA ILE A 124 -12.80 -14.45 7.13
C ILE A 124 -13.97 -13.86 6.32
N GLY A 125 -14.77 -14.71 5.67
CA GLY A 125 -15.91 -14.29 4.87
C GLY A 125 -17.06 -13.66 5.66
N THR A 126 -17.12 -13.89 6.99
CA THR A 126 -18.16 -13.36 7.87
C THR A 126 -17.77 -12.05 8.57
N LEU A 127 -16.54 -11.63 8.42
CA LEU A 127 -16.00 -10.43 9.06
C LEU A 127 -16.60 -9.16 8.47
N SER A 128 -16.78 -8.13 9.30
CA SER A 128 -17.03 -6.77 8.82
C SER A 128 -15.88 -6.30 7.93
N LYS A 129 -16.09 -5.25 7.12
CA LYS A 129 -15.07 -4.69 6.24
C LYS A 129 -13.79 -4.35 7.02
N GLY A 130 -13.90 -3.62 8.13
CA GLY A 130 -12.77 -3.22 8.97
C GLY A 130 -12.07 -4.42 9.65
N GLN A 131 -12.83 -5.39 10.16
CA GLN A 131 -12.26 -6.62 10.72
C GLN A 131 -11.47 -7.40 9.68
N ARG A 132 -12.01 -7.54 8.46
CA ARG A 132 -11.34 -8.22 7.36
C ARG A 132 -10.07 -7.50 6.93
N LYS A 133 -10.10 -6.15 6.83
CA LYS A 133 -8.92 -5.34 6.54
C LYS A 133 -7.79 -5.60 7.55
N ARG A 134 -8.11 -5.59 8.84
CA ARG A 134 -7.13 -5.89 9.91
C ARG A 134 -6.57 -7.31 9.78
N ALA A 135 -7.43 -8.31 9.55
CA ALA A 135 -7.00 -9.69 9.41
C ALA A 135 -6.10 -9.91 8.17
N VAL A 136 -6.46 -9.31 7.03
CA VAL A 136 -5.68 -9.42 5.79
C VAL A 136 -4.35 -8.66 5.91
N LEU A 137 -4.36 -7.49 6.54
CA LEU A 137 -3.13 -6.74 6.83
C LEU A 137 -2.17 -7.56 7.72
N ALA A 138 -2.71 -8.24 8.73
CA ALA A 138 -1.94 -9.14 9.60
C ALA A 138 -1.22 -10.24 8.79
N VAL A 139 -1.91 -10.85 7.83
CA VAL A 139 -1.28 -11.83 6.91
C VAL A 139 -0.12 -11.20 6.15
N GLY A 140 -0.30 -9.99 5.60
CA GLY A 140 0.77 -9.27 4.89
C GLY A 140 1.98 -8.97 5.79
N MET A 141 1.74 -8.57 7.04
CA MET A 141 2.81 -8.29 8.01
C MET A 141 3.59 -9.55 8.44
N LEU A 142 3.00 -10.73 8.32
CA LEU A 142 3.69 -12.00 8.61
C LEU A 142 4.61 -12.46 7.48
N THR A 143 4.46 -11.93 6.28
CA THR A 143 5.30 -12.33 5.14
C THR A 143 6.74 -11.83 5.28
N PRO A 144 7.75 -12.51 4.72
CA PRO A 144 9.15 -12.06 4.78
C PRO A 144 9.48 -10.98 3.73
N HIS A 145 8.54 -10.63 2.85
CA HIS A 145 8.79 -9.72 1.75
C HIS A 145 9.23 -8.35 2.26
N PRO A 146 10.32 -7.77 1.73
CA PRO A 146 10.82 -6.46 2.16
C PRO A 146 9.87 -5.31 1.82
N VAL A 147 8.99 -5.49 0.85
CA VAL A 147 8.03 -4.46 0.39
C VAL A 147 6.61 -5.00 0.54
N LEU A 148 5.76 -4.21 1.19
CA LEU A 148 4.32 -4.44 1.31
C LEU A 148 3.58 -3.33 0.56
N LEU A 149 2.81 -3.71 -0.46
CA LEU A 149 1.84 -2.85 -1.13
C LEU A 149 0.47 -3.11 -0.51
N ALA A 150 -0.21 -2.08 -0.04
CA ALA A 150 -1.58 -2.21 0.47
C ALA A 150 -2.52 -1.19 -0.19
N ASP A 151 -3.53 -1.73 -0.87
CA ASP A 151 -4.53 -0.92 -1.56
C ASP A 151 -5.64 -0.55 -0.57
N GLU A 152 -5.78 0.76 -0.30
CA GLU A 152 -6.76 1.36 0.60
C GLU A 152 -6.85 0.71 2.00
N PRO A 153 -5.73 0.59 2.74
CA PRO A 153 -5.71 -0.15 4.00
C PRO A 153 -6.59 0.45 5.11
N PHE A 154 -7.01 1.72 4.98
CA PHE A 154 -7.84 2.43 5.95
C PHE A 154 -9.33 2.47 5.59
N ASP A 155 -9.70 2.03 4.38
CA ASP A 155 -11.09 2.12 3.93
C ASP A 155 -12.04 1.23 4.75
N GLY A 156 -13.14 1.84 5.23
CA GLY A 156 -14.14 1.18 6.09
C GLY A 156 -13.75 1.05 7.55
N LEU A 157 -12.74 1.79 8.01
CA LEU A 157 -12.32 1.87 9.41
C LEU A 157 -12.90 3.12 10.09
N ASP A 158 -13.17 3.02 11.39
CA ASP A 158 -13.40 4.20 12.22
C ASP A 158 -12.07 4.89 12.60
N LEU A 159 -12.17 6.09 13.19
CA LEU A 159 -11.03 6.92 13.57
C LEU A 159 -10.05 6.20 14.52
N ARG A 160 -10.55 5.38 15.43
CA ARG A 160 -9.71 4.64 16.37
C ARG A 160 -8.97 3.52 15.65
N GLN A 161 -9.69 2.75 14.86
CA GLN A 161 -9.11 1.66 14.06
C GLN A 161 -8.05 2.19 13.07
N THR A 162 -8.31 3.33 12.41
CA THR A 162 -7.36 4.00 11.52
C THR A 162 -6.05 4.35 12.26
N ARG A 163 -6.16 4.89 13.48
CA ARG A 163 -4.97 5.23 14.31
C ARG A 163 -4.19 3.98 14.71
N ASP A 164 -4.88 2.92 15.14
CA ASP A 164 -4.25 1.67 15.59
C ASP A 164 -3.54 0.98 14.42
N ILE A 165 -4.17 0.91 13.25
CA ILE A 165 -3.54 0.38 12.03
C ILE A 165 -2.37 1.26 11.59
N GLY A 166 -2.51 2.57 11.62
CA GLY A 166 -1.43 3.49 11.30
C GLY A 166 -0.20 3.27 12.18
N ALA A 167 -0.41 3.10 13.50
CA ALA A 167 0.66 2.78 14.44
C ALA A 167 1.31 1.40 14.13
N ALA A 168 0.50 0.39 13.79
CA ALA A 168 1.00 -0.94 13.42
C ALA A 168 1.84 -0.90 12.13
N LEU A 169 1.39 -0.15 11.10
CA LEU A 169 2.14 0.05 9.86
C LEU A 169 3.46 0.79 10.09
N ARG A 170 3.46 1.86 10.88
CA ARG A 170 4.68 2.58 11.27
C ARG A 170 5.67 1.68 12.00
N ALA A 171 5.20 0.88 12.95
CA ALA A 171 6.05 -0.07 13.67
C ALA A 171 6.61 -1.16 12.73
N HIS A 172 5.81 -1.59 11.74
CA HIS A 172 6.26 -2.53 10.72
C HIS A 172 7.34 -1.92 9.82
N ALA A 173 7.19 -0.66 9.41
CA ALA A 173 8.23 0.06 8.66
C ALA A 173 9.51 0.23 9.49
N ALA A 174 9.39 0.60 10.77
CA ALA A 174 10.52 0.75 11.70
C ALA A 174 11.31 -0.57 11.90
N SER A 175 10.70 -1.74 11.64
CA SER A 175 11.39 -3.02 11.63
C SER A 175 12.20 -3.28 10.34
N GLY A 176 12.35 -2.29 9.46
CA GLY A 176 13.11 -2.36 8.20
C GLY A 176 12.28 -2.74 6.97
N ARG A 177 10.95 -2.75 7.09
CA ARG A 177 10.04 -3.01 5.96
C ARG A 177 9.70 -1.73 5.22
N THR A 178 9.52 -1.82 3.93
CA THR A 178 9.10 -0.72 3.06
C THR A 178 7.61 -0.87 2.77
N LEU A 179 6.85 0.21 2.94
CA LEU A 179 5.40 0.21 2.71
C LEU A 179 5.04 1.18 1.60
N PHE A 180 4.17 0.76 0.68
CA PHE A 180 3.56 1.64 -0.29
C PHE A 180 2.05 1.47 -0.20
N LEU A 181 1.36 2.51 0.21
CA LEU A 181 -0.05 2.50 0.59
C LEU A 181 -0.83 3.38 -0.38
N SER A 182 -1.86 2.86 -1.04
CA SER A 182 -2.83 3.75 -1.69
C SER A 182 -3.78 4.27 -0.64
N ILE A 183 -4.04 5.57 -0.64
CA ILE A 183 -4.83 6.24 0.39
C ILE A 183 -5.82 7.18 -0.27
N HIS A 184 -7.09 7.01 0.08
CA HIS A 184 -8.16 7.87 -0.41
C HIS A 184 -8.39 9.08 0.52
N GLN A 185 -8.31 8.87 1.84
CA GLN A 185 -8.49 9.91 2.85
C GLN A 185 -7.13 10.55 3.18
N ILE A 186 -6.93 11.75 2.70
CA ILE A 186 -5.65 12.48 2.77
C ILE A 186 -5.22 12.76 4.21
N THR A 187 -6.18 13.01 5.12
CA THR A 187 -5.90 13.23 6.54
C THR A 187 -5.27 12.02 7.24
N ASP A 188 -5.58 10.81 6.81
CA ASP A 188 -4.99 9.58 7.35
C ASP A 188 -3.58 9.37 6.81
N ALA A 189 -3.36 9.72 5.54
CA ALA A 189 -2.06 9.66 4.90
C ALA A 189 -1.01 10.49 5.64
N ALA A 190 -1.33 11.74 5.98
CA ALA A 190 -0.41 12.66 6.64
C ALA A 190 0.13 12.17 8.00
N ARG A 191 -0.59 11.25 8.67
CA ARG A 191 -0.20 10.70 9.96
C ARG A 191 0.70 9.47 9.86
N VAL A 192 0.67 8.78 8.72
CA VAL A 192 1.30 7.47 8.56
C VAL A 192 2.45 7.52 7.58
N CYS A 193 2.36 8.31 6.52
CA CYS A 193 3.34 8.32 5.44
C CYS A 193 4.46 9.34 5.68
N ASP A 194 5.66 9.00 5.20
CA ASP A 194 6.83 9.87 5.22
C ASP A 194 6.86 10.79 4.00
N ARG A 195 6.44 10.26 2.85
CA ARG A 195 6.35 10.97 1.56
C ARG A 195 5.11 10.53 0.81
N PHE A 196 4.79 11.29 -0.23
CA PHE A 196 3.59 11.10 -1.04
C PHE A 196 3.92 11.13 -2.53
N VAL A 197 3.15 10.36 -3.29
CA VAL A 197 3.05 10.45 -4.74
C VAL A 197 1.61 10.85 -5.08
N LEU A 198 1.47 11.92 -5.82
CA LEU A 198 0.18 12.39 -6.34
C LEU A 198 -0.01 11.84 -7.74
N LEU A 199 -1.02 10.99 -7.92
CA LEU A 199 -1.33 10.35 -9.19
C LEU A 199 -2.66 10.88 -9.74
N SER A 200 -2.63 11.44 -10.95
CA SER A 200 -3.83 11.92 -11.65
C SER A 200 -3.76 11.59 -13.13
N ALA A 201 -4.85 11.06 -13.68
CA ALA A 201 -4.95 10.62 -15.08
C ALA A 201 -3.76 9.75 -15.54
N GLY A 202 -3.35 8.80 -14.71
CA GLY A 202 -2.25 7.86 -15.00
C GLY A 202 -0.85 8.47 -14.95
N ARG A 203 -0.67 9.70 -14.46
CA ARG A 203 0.62 10.40 -14.39
C ARG A 203 0.94 10.85 -12.97
N VAL A 204 2.22 10.82 -12.61
CA VAL A 204 2.72 11.45 -11.39
C VAL A 204 2.69 12.97 -11.57
N ARG A 205 1.96 13.64 -10.68
CA ARG A 205 1.84 15.12 -10.64
C ARG A 205 2.78 15.75 -9.62
N GLY A 206 3.10 15.01 -8.57
CA GLY A 206 4.03 15.44 -7.54
C GLY A 206 4.53 14.27 -6.75
N GLU A 207 5.75 14.37 -6.23
CA GLU A 207 6.37 13.42 -5.31
C GLU A 207 7.20 14.21 -4.29
N GLY A 208 7.04 13.88 -3.00
CA GLY A 208 7.79 14.54 -1.93
C GLY A 208 7.14 14.40 -0.56
N THR A 209 7.71 15.04 0.44
CA THR A 209 7.09 15.31 1.75
C THR A 209 5.94 16.30 1.59
N ILE A 210 5.14 16.48 2.64
CA ILE A 210 4.07 17.49 2.63
C ILE A 210 4.65 18.88 2.37
N ASP A 211 5.76 19.22 3.03
CA ASP A 211 6.40 20.53 2.90
C ASP A 211 6.93 20.75 1.48
N GLU A 212 7.61 19.77 0.88
CA GLU A 212 8.09 19.82 -0.51
C GLU A 212 6.95 19.99 -1.52
N LEU A 213 5.83 19.31 -1.29
CA LEU A 213 4.64 19.42 -2.15
C LEU A 213 3.93 20.76 -1.95
N ALA A 214 3.88 21.29 -0.71
CA ALA A 214 3.34 22.60 -0.42
C ALA A 214 4.15 23.71 -1.09
N GLU A 215 5.48 23.65 -1.02
CA GLU A 215 6.36 24.61 -1.70
C GLU A 215 6.11 24.66 -3.21
N ARG A 216 5.91 23.49 -3.85
CA ARG A 216 5.56 23.42 -5.28
C ARG A 216 4.20 24.05 -5.56
N ALA A 217 3.18 23.75 -4.75
CA ALA A 217 1.85 24.34 -4.89
C ALA A 217 1.86 25.87 -4.67
N HIS A 218 2.70 26.38 -3.76
CA HIS A 218 2.91 27.83 -3.58
C HIS A 218 3.54 28.49 -4.81
N ALA A 219 4.45 27.83 -5.49
CA ALA A 219 5.04 28.35 -6.72
C ALA A 219 4.00 28.54 -7.83
N ASP A 220 2.90 27.77 -7.79
CA ASP A 220 1.75 27.89 -8.70
C ASP A 220 0.69 28.92 -8.22
N ALA A 221 1.07 29.82 -7.27
CA ALA A 221 0.23 30.90 -6.70
C ALA A 221 -0.97 30.40 -5.86
N VAL A 222 -0.93 29.16 -5.37
CA VAL A 222 -1.90 28.63 -4.40
C VAL A 222 -1.26 28.64 -3.01
N ASN A 223 -2.02 29.00 -1.98
CA ASN A 223 -1.58 28.93 -0.58
C ASN A 223 -2.31 27.76 0.11
N PRO A 224 -1.85 26.51 -0.06
CA PRO A 224 -2.55 25.36 0.46
C PRO A 224 -2.45 25.30 1.99
N SER A 225 -3.57 25.11 2.65
CA SER A 225 -3.64 24.99 4.10
C SER A 225 -3.49 23.56 4.60
N ASN A 226 -3.63 22.57 3.69
CA ASN A 226 -3.56 21.14 3.99
C ASN A 226 -3.19 20.33 2.73
N LEU A 227 -2.94 19.03 2.90
CA LEU A 227 -2.54 18.14 1.81
C LEU A 227 -3.62 17.99 0.72
N GLU A 228 -4.91 18.23 1.05
CA GLU A 228 -6.00 18.20 0.06
C GLU A 228 -5.92 19.39 -0.89
N ASP A 229 -5.68 20.59 -0.35
CA ASP A 229 -5.47 21.79 -1.16
C ASP A 229 -4.23 21.66 -2.06
N ILE A 230 -3.14 21.07 -1.52
CA ILE A 230 -1.92 20.77 -2.28
C ILE A 230 -2.24 19.82 -3.45
N PHE A 231 -3.02 18.76 -3.17
CA PHE A 231 -3.41 17.82 -4.22
C PHE A 231 -4.21 18.52 -5.33
N LEU A 232 -5.21 19.32 -4.96
CA LEU A 232 -6.05 20.05 -5.92
C LEU A 232 -5.25 21.07 -6.75
N ALA A 233 -4.22 21.68 -6.15
CA ALA A 233 -3.36 22.64 -6.83
C ALA A 233 -2.43 22.00 -7.87
N LEU A 234 -1.99 20.75 -7.63
CA LEU A 234 -0.99 20.08 -8.47
C LEU A 234 -1.61 19.10 -9.48
N THR A 235 -2.93 18.84 -9.45
CA THR A 235 -3.60 17.85 -10.31
C THR A 235 -4.64 18.43 -11.21
#